data_bf7227e9528299d02e7beb2d30232030
#
_entry.id   bf7227e9528299d02e7beb2d30232030
#
_cell.length_a   1.000
_cell.length_b   1.000
_cell.length_c   1.000
_cell.angle_alpha   90.00
_cell.angle_beta   90.00
_cell.angle_gamma   90.00
#
_symmetry.space_group_name_H-M   'P 1'
#
loop_
_entity.id
_entity.type
_entity.pdbx_description
1 polymer ?
#
loop_
_entity_poly.entity_id
_entity_poly.type
_entity_poly.pdbx_seq_one_letter_code
_entity_poly.pdbx_strand_id
1 'polypeptide(L)'
;MTRRIPFSVVTKPTGAACNLDCQYCFFLSKELLYDAGAQTMSEGTLERYVEAFLESSPDGEVTMLWQGGEPTLRGLGFFEHLMELCERYCRPAQRVRHALQTNGTLVTEEWARFFADHGFLVGVSIDGPAPLHDAYRLNRGGRGTHAMVVRGWEALARAGVETNILCTVNAANEAHGSLVYRYFREELGARYLQFIPIVERVRAADLAQAERGWRSGTSALLYRQDGDCVTSRSTSPIAYGRFLCEVFDQWLATDVGEVFIQDVDSTLSAMFGSATVCVHAPQCGANMAMEFNGDVYACDHWVEPDWLVGSIYSSSFADLASSPKMGDFARLKPGLDDECRACPHLRLCWGGCPKDRFVRRGDGAHNYLCEGYRAFYEHATPVLRAMGMLIAAGRPASDIMDPAVAASLGVCLPSPASSPAELASSPAGVRS
;
A
#
# COMPACT_ATOMS: atom_id res chain seq x y z
N MET A 1 -25.10 24.88 2.51
CA MET A 1 -23.84 24.37 1.92
C MET A 1 -23.70 22.93 2.35
N THR A 2 -23.94 21.99 1.47
CA THR A 2 -23.68 20.56 1.71
C THR A 2 -22.17 20.38 1.96
N ARG A 3 -21.81 19.87 3.11
CA ARG A 3 -20.41 19.57 3.49
C ARG A 3 -19.88 18.54 2.50
N ARG A 4 -19.00 18.94 1.57
CA ARG A 4 -18.36 18.00 0.65
C ARG A 4 -17.55 17.00 1.47
N ILE A 5 -17.80 15.71 1.27
CA ILE A 5 -17.00 14.63 1.88
C ILE A 5 -15.67 14.59 1.13
N PRO A 6 -14.52 14.68 1.81
CA PRO A 6 -13.22 14.47 1.17
C PRO A 6 -13.16 13.05 0.57
N PHE A 7 -12.66 12.94 -0.65
CA PHE A 7 -12.50 11.66 -1.33
C PHE A 7 -11.13 11.54 -2.00
N SER A 8 -10.71 10.33 -2.25
CA SER A 8 -9.60 10.00 -3.14
C SER A 8 -10.03 8.91 -4.12
N VAL A 9 -9.37 8.85 -5.28
CA VAL A 9 -9.68 7.86 -6.31
C VAL A 9 -8.39 7.22 -6.79
N VAL A 10 -8.29 5.90 -6.64
CA VAL A 10 -7.24 5.09 -7.26
C VAL A 10 -7.71 4.70 -8.65
N THR A 11 -7.10 5.27 -9.68
CA THR A 11 -7.53 5.12 -11.08
C THR A 11 -6.72 4.04 -11.79
N LYS A 12 -7.40 3.16 -12.50
CA LYS A 12 -6.84 1.96 -13.13
C LYS A 12 -6.87 2.05 -14.66
N PRO A 13 -5.89 2.74 -15.28
CA PRO A 13 -5.94 3.01 -16.73
C PRO A 13 -5.76 1.75 -17.59
N THR A 14 -5.25 0.67 -17.03
CA THR A 14 -5.05 -0.62 -17.69
C THR A 14 -5.93 -1.73 -17.13
N GLY A 15 -6.90 -1.39 -16.26
CA GLY A 15 -7.63 -2.41 -15.52
C GLY A 15 -6.68 -3.38 -14.83
N ALA A 16 -6.91 -4.69 -15.00
CA ALA A 16 -6.04 -5.74 -14.47
C ALA A 16 -4.86 -6.11 -15.38
N ALA A 17 -4.71 -5.49 -16.57
CA ALA A 17 -3.62 -5.84 -17.48
C ALA A 17 -2.26 -5.47 -16.88
N CYS A 18 -1.35 -6.46 -16.84
CA CYS A 18 0.00 -6.32 -16.31
C CYS A 18 0.98 -7.16 -17.14
N ASN A 19 2.22 -6.71 -17.24
CA ASN A 19 3.32 -7.45 -17.86
C ASN A 19 3.95 -8.49 -16.91
N LEU A 20 3.59 -8.45 -15.62
CA LEU A 20 3.97 -9.44 -14.61
C LEU A 20 2.83 -10.42 -14.31
N ASP A 21 3.20 -11.50 -13.63
CA ASP A 21 2.29 -12.54 -13.10
C ASP A 21 2.65 -12.86 -11.65
N CYS A 22 2.63 -11.83 -10.79
CA CYS A 22 2.95 -11.99 -9.37
C CYS A 22 1.95 -12.94 -8.72
N GLN A 23 2.44 -13.98 -8.05
CA GLN A 23 1.61 -15.09 -7.57
C GLN A 23 0.57 -14.66 -6.52
N TYR A 24 0.86 -13.64 -5.72
CA TYR A 24 -0.04 -13.08 -4.70
C TYR A 24 -0.92 -11.93 -5.22
N CYS A 25 -0.87 -11.60 -6.52
CA CYS A 25 -1.58 -10.42 -7.01
C CYS A 25 -3.08 -10.63 -7.08
N PHE A 26 -3.79 -10.16 -6.09
CA PHE A 26 -5.26 -10.22 -6.01
C PHE A 26 -5.95 -9.48 -7.17
N PHE A 27 -5.25 -8.50 -7.75
CA PHE A 27 -5.85 -7.64 -8.77
C PHE A 27 -5.88 -8.26 -10.16
N LEU A 28 -4.94 -9.15 -10.51
CA LEU A 28 -4.90 -9.81 -11.82
C LEU A 28 -6.21 -10.55 -12.17
N SER A 29 -6.87 -11.14 -11.17
CA SER A 29 -8.15 -11.85 -11.38
C SER A 29 -9.32 -10.92 -11.69
N LYS A 30 -9.18 -9.61 -11.48
CA LYS A 30 -10.25 -8.62 -11.73
C LYS A 30 -10.58 -8.48 -13.22
N GLU A 31 -9.71 -8.98 -14.11
CA GLU A 31 -10.04 -9.11 -15.53
C GLU A 31 -11.32 -9.94 -15.76
N LEU A 32 -11.67 -10.85 -14.85
CA LEU A 32 -12.88 -11.69 -14.92
C LEU A 32 -14.18 -10.93 -14.62
N LEU A 33 -14.09 -9.68 -14.18
CA LEU A 33 -15.26 -8.82 -13.94
C LEU A 33 -15.84 -8.24 -15.21
N TYR A 34 -15.07 -8.25 -16.29
CA TYR A 34 -15.39 -7.58 -17.54
C TYR A 34 -15.33 -8.53 -18.72
N ASP A 35 -16.09 -8.23 -19.75
CA ASP A 35 -16.09 -9.02 -21.00
C ASP A 35 -14.69 -9.03 -21.64
N ALA A 36 -14.43 -10.13 -22.39
CA ALA A 36 -13.17 -10.28 -23.10
C ALA A 36 -12.97 -9.14 -24.12
N GLY A 37 -11.84 -8.43 -24.00
CA GLY A 37 -11.48 -7.31 -24.87
C GLY A 37 -10.32 -6.51 -24.29
N ALA A 38 -10.00 -5.40 -24.94
CA ALA A 38 -9.00 -4.49 -24.43
C ALA A 38 -9.55 -3.74 -23.20
N GLN A 39 -9.15 -4.21 -22.02
CA GLN A 39 -9.54 -3.60 -20.74
C GLN A 39 -8.61 -2.41 -20.42
N THR A 40 -8.62 -1.41 -21.29
CA THR A 40 -7.81 -0.20 -21.14
C THR A 40 -8.68 1.05 -21.28
N MET A 41 -8.35 2.08 -20.50
CA MET A 41 -9.06 3.35 -20.51
C MET A 41 -8.98 4.01 -21.88
N SER A 42 -10.11 4.39 -22.46
CA SER A 42 -10.16 5.17 -23.70
C SER A 42 -9.80 6.63 -23.45
N GLU A 43 -9.41 7.36 -24.50
CA GLU A 43 -9.20 8.82 -24.42
C GLU A 43 -10.44 9.55 -23.92
N GLY A 44 -11.62 9.16 -24.39
CA GLY A 44 -12.88 9.75 -23.91
C GLY A 44 -13.17 9.45 -22.44
N THR A 45 -12.78 8.27 -21.94
CA THR A 45 -12.89 7.96 -20.48
C THR A 45 -11.88 8.78 -19.68
N LEU A 46 -10.66 8.95 -20.19
CA LEU A 46 -9.64 9.79 -19.55
C LEU A 46 -10.11 11.23 -19.43
N GLU A 47 -10.60 11.82 -20.52
CA GLU A 47 -11.11 13.20 -20.53
C GLU A 47 -12.28 13.36 -19.54
N ARG A 48 -13.26 12.44 -19.58
CA ARG A 48 -14.38 12.45 -18.64
C ARG A 48 -13.92 12.29 -17.19
N TYR A 49 -12.91 11.46 -16.93
CA TYR A 49 -12.33 11.31 -15.59
C TYR A 49 -11.71 12.61 -15.10
N VAL A 50 -10.84 13.23 -15.90
CA VAL A 50 -10.14 14.47 -15.53
C VAL A 50 -11.15 15.59 -15.23
N GLU A 51 -12.12 15.78 -16.12
CA GLU A 51 -13.20 16.75 -15.94
C GLU A 51 -13.96 16.50 -14.62
N ALA A 52 -14.50 15.29 -14.45
CA ALA A 52 -15.33 14.92 -13.28
C ALA A 52 -14.56 15.02 -11.96
N PHE A 53 -13.28 14.61 -11.97
CA PHE A 53 -12.44 14.64 -10.78
C PHE A 53 -12.14 16.07 -10.34
N LEU A 54 -11.71 16.93 -11.27
CA LEU A 54 -11.38 18.32 -10.98
C LEU A 54 -12.62 19.14 -10.61
N GLU A 55 -13.75 18.88 -11.26
CA GLU A 55 -15.03 19.53 -10.90
C GLU A 55 -15.48 19.17 -9.49
N SER A 56 -15.32 17.90 -9.08
CA SER A 56 -15.70 17.40 -7.75
C SER A 56 -14.71 17.77 -6.66
N SER A 57 -13.46 18.03 -7.00
CA SER A 57 -12.38 18.31 -6.06
C SER A 57 -12.44 19.73 -5.49
N PRO A 58 -11.93 19.99 -4.27
CA PRO A 58 -11.83 21.32 -3.71
C PRO A 58 -10.80 22.18 -4.46
N ASP A 59 -10.75 23.48 -4.14
CA ASP A 59 -9.63 24.33 -4.47
C ASP A 59 -8.40 23.95 -3.61
N GLY A 60 -7.21 24.30 -4.08
CA GLY A 60 -5.94 23.90 -3.47
C GLY A 60 -5.29 22.73 -4.17
N GLU A 61 -4.46 22.00 -3.46
CA GLU A 61 -3.76 20.84 -4.01
C GLU A 61 -4.70 19.62 -4.06
N VAL A 62 -4.75 18.96 -5.22
CA VAL A 62 -5.52 17.74 -5.45
C VAL A 62 -4.62 16.69 -6.09
N THR A 63 -4.72 15.45 -5.66
CA THR A 63 -3.84 14.37 -6.13
C THR A 63 -4.62 13.33 -6.93
N MET A 64 -4.20 13.09 -8.17
CA MET A 64 -4.65 11.97 -9.00
C MET A 64 -3.75 10.77 -8.78
N LEU A 65 -4.34 9.63 -8.40
CA LEU A 65 -3.62 8.40 -8.08
C LEU A 65 -3.78 7.38 -9.20
N TRP A 66 -2.66 6.90 -9.75
CA TRP A 66 -2.60 5.96 -10.86
C TRP A 66 -2.04 4.63 -10.40
N GLN A 67 -2.81 3.58 -10.58
CA GLN A 67 -2.44 2.20 -10.20
C GLN A 67 -3.19 1.22 -11.14
N GLY A 68 -3.23 -0.04 -10.81
CA GLY A 68 -3.99 -1.06 -11.53
C GLY A 68 -3.16 -2.32 -11.74
N GLY A 69 -3.20 -2.90 -12.93
CA GLY A 69 -2.25 -3.91 -13.35
C GLY A 69 -0.86 -3.27 -13.44
N GLU A 70 -0.52 -2.71 -14.60
CA GLU A 70 0.69 -1.90 -14.74
C GLU A 70 0.37 -0.63 -15.55
N PRO A 71 0.30 0.55 -14.92
CA PRO A 71 -0.09 1.79 -15.60
C PRO A 71 0.82 2.18 -16.76
N THR A 72 2.13 1.90 -16.68
CA THR A 72 3.10 2.24 -17.72
C THR A 72 2.86 1.51 -19.06
N LEU A 73 2.04 0.46 -19.06
CA LEU A 73 1.59 -0.19 -20.32
C LEU A 73 0.75 0.74 -21.21
N ARG A 74 0.21 1.85 -20.64
CA ARG A 74 -0.50 2.87 -21.45
C ARG A 74 0.44 3.67 -22.35
N GLY A 75 1.74 3.62 -22.10
CA GLY A 75 2.74 4.41 -22.82
C GLY A 75 2.73 5.89 -22.41
N LEU A 76 3.80 6.61 -22.75
CA LEU A 76 3.97 8.03 -22.42
C LEU A 76 2.88 8.91 -23.02
N GLY A 77 2.49 8.70 -24.27
CA GLY A 77 1.49 9.51 -24.95
C GLY A 77 0.14 9.60 -24.21
N PHE A 78 -0.25 8.55 -23.45
CA PHE A 78 -1.44 8.63 -22.60
C PHE A 78 -1.26 9.62 -21.45
N PHE A 79 -0.08 9.65 -20.83
CA PHE A 79 0.19 10.56 -19.72
C PHE A 79 0.51 11.98 -20.19
N GLU A 80 1.09 12.15 -21.39
CA GLU A 80 1.22 13.47 -22.04
C GLU A 80 -0.17 14.08 -22.31
N HIS A 81 -1.08 13.29 -22.86
CA HIS A 81 -2.46 13.71 -23.07
C HIS A 81 -3.19 14.01 -21.73
N LEU A 82 -2.91 13.24 -20.68
CA LEU A 82 -3.39 13.55 -19.32
C LEU A 82 -2.95 14.96 -18.88
N MET A 83 -1.69 15.33 -19.11
CA MET A 83 -1.20 16.68 -18.77
C MET A 83 -1.95 17.76 -19.49
N GLU A 84 -2.17 17.61 -20.81
CA GLU A 84 -2.98 18.55 -21.61
C GLU A 84 -4.42 18.71 -21.07
N LEU A 85 -5.05 17.59 -20.69
CA LEU A 85 -6.39 17.62 -20.10
C LEU A 85 -6.40 18.29 -18.74
N CYS A 86 -5.39 18.05 -17.90
CA CYS A 86 -5.26 18.73 -16.61
C CYS A 86 -5.11 20.24 -16.79
N GLU A 87 -4.30 20.71 -17.74
CA GLU A 87 -4.20 22.14 -18.07
C GLU A 87 -5.55 22.74 -18.53
N ARG A 88 -6.31 21.98 -19.33
CA ARG A 88 -7.62 22.42 -19.86
C ARG A 88 -8.69 22.55 -18.77
N TYR A 89 -8.78 21.60 -17.85
CA TYR A 89 -9.86 21.49 -16.89
C TYR A 89 -9.52 22.01 -15.48
N CYS A 90 -8.23 22.25 -15.18
CA CYS A 90 -7.80 22.74 -13.87
C CYS A 90 -8.29 24.19 -13.65
N ARG A 91 -8.93 24.42 -12.53
CA ARG A 91 -9.33 25.78 -12.14
C ARG A 91 -8.12 26.58 -11.63
N PRO A 92 -8.12 27.94 -11.77
CA PRO A 92 -6.98 28.76 -11.33
C PRO A 92 -6.58 28.61 -9.86
N ALA A 93 -7.52 28.19 -9.01
CA ALA A 93 -7.29 27.95 -7.59
C ALA A 93 -6.88 26.51 -7.25
N GLN A 94 -6.80 25.62 -8.24
CA GLN A 94 -6.37 24.22 -8.07
C GLN A 94 -4.93 24.02 -8.52
N ARG A 95 -4.27 23.05 -7.90
CA ARG A 95 -2.97 22.51 -8.31
C ARG A 95 -3.06 21.00 -8.35
N VAL A 96 -2.86 20.42 -9.52
CA VAL A 96 -2.90 18.96 -9.68
C VAL A 96 -1.52 18.37 -9.39
N ARG A 97 -1.49 17.34 -8.55
CA ARG A 97 -0.34 16.46 -8.32
C ARG A 97 -0.68 15.07 -8.84
N HIS A 98 0.33 14.33 -9.23
CA HIS A 98 0.16 12.96 -9.68
C HIS A 98 0.99 12.01 -8.81
N ALA A 99 0.38 10.90 -8.41
CA ALA A 99 1.09 9.79 -7.80
C ALA A 99 0.81 8.52 -8.62
N LEU A 100 1.86 7.76 -8.93
CA LEU A 100 1.77 6.57 -9.76
C LEU A 100 2.46 5.40 -9.08
N GLN A 101 1.75 4.28 -8.94
CA GLN A 101 2.30 3.04 -8.44
C GLN A 101 2.61 2.11 -9.60
N THR A 102 3.86 1.67 -9.72
CA THR A 102 4.34 0.79 -10.80
C THR A 102 5.14 -0.39 -10.27
N ASN A 103 5.19 -1.46 -11.05
CA ASN A 103 6.14 -2.54 -10.83
C ASN A 103 7.59 -2.17 -11.28
N GLY A 104 7.81 -1.02 -11.86
CA GLY A 104 9.11 -0.46 -12.22
C GLY A 104 9.81 -1.10 -13.41
N THR A 105 9.33 -2.23 -13.94
CA THR A 105 10.07 -3.00 -14.96
C THR A 105 10.13 -2.34 -16.33
N LEU A 106 9.20 -1.43 -16.63
CA LEU A 106 9.09 -0.70 -17.89
C LEU A 106 9.59 0.75 -17.79
N VAL A 107 10.03 1.18 -16.61
CA VAL A 107 10.55 2.53 -16.40
C VAL A 107 11.91 2.66 -17.10
N THR A 108 11.98 3.59 -18.07
CA THR A 108 13.18 3.97 -18.82
C THR A 108 13.63 5.37 -18.43
N GLU A 109 14.77 5.83 -18.95
CA GLU A 109 15.22 7.22 -18.78
C GLU A 109 14.21 8.25 -19.33
N GLU A 110 13.45 7.87 -20.37
CA GLU A 110 12.40 8.72 -20.95
C GLU A 110 11.22 8.87 -19.97
N TRP A 111 10.76 7.76 -19.39
CA TRP A 111 9.76 7.77 -18.33
C TRP A 111 10.22 8.57 -17.12
N ALA A 112 11.47 8.36 -16.68
CA ALA A 112 12.01 9.05 -15.50
C ALA A 112 12.08 10.57 -15.72
N ARG A 113 12.48 11.04 -16.91
CA ARG A 113 12.45 12.46 -17.27
C ARG A 113 11.03 13.01 -17.27
N PHE A 114 10.09 12.31 -17.88
CA PHE A 114 8.67 12.72 -17.88
C PHE A 114 8.14 12.89 -16.45
N PHE A 115 8.40 11.93 -15.58
CA PHE A 115 7.95 12.02 -14.18
C PHE A 115 8.61 13.17 -13.41
N ALA A 116 9.90 13.42 -13.65
CA ALA A 116 10.61 14.56 -13.05
C ALA A 116 10.04 15.90 -13.53
N ASP A 117 9.88 16.06 -14.86
CA ASP A 117 9.39 17.30 -15.48
C ASP A 117 7.98 17.68 -15.03
N HIS A 118 7.15 16.68 -14.73
CA HIS A 118 5.75 16.87 -14.29
C HIS A 118 5.53 16.67 -12.77
N GLY A 119 6.59 16.48 -12.00
CA GLY A 119 6.52 16.40 -10.53
C GLY A 119 5.69 15.23 -10.01
N PHE A 120 5.78 14.06 -10.65
CA PHE A 120 5.13 12.85 -10.18
C PHE A 120 5.80 12.31 -8.91
N LEU A 121 4.99 11.83 -7.98
CA LEU A 121 5.43 10.87 -6.95
C LEU A 121 5.31 9.46 -7.51
N VAL A 122 6.41 8.72 -7.59
CA VAL A 122 6.42 7.37 -8.15
C VAL A 122 6.70 6.32 -7.08
N GLY A 123 5.68 5.52 -6.77
CA GLY A 123 5.82 4.34 -5.94
C GLY A 123 6.32 3.15 -6.76
N VAL A 124 7.40 2.52 -6.31
CA VAL A 124 7.95 1.33 -6.96
C VAL A 124 7.77 0.10 -6.07
N SER A 125 7.26 -0.97 -6.65
CA SER A 125 7.01 -2.21 -5.94
C SER A 125 8.26 -3.08 -5.85
N ILE A 126 8.89 -3.17 -4.66
CA ILE A 126 10.09 -3.98 -4.40
C ILE A 126 9.93 -4.72 -3.08
N ASP A 127 10.10 -6.06 -3.05
CA ASP A 127 9.86 -6.88 -1.85
C ASP A 127 11.14 -7.26 -1.09
N GLY A 128 12.27 -6.62 -1.40
CA GLY A 128 13.58 -6.87 -0.81
C GLY A 128 14.63 -7.27 -1.85
N PRO A 129 15.79 -7.84 -1.43
CA PRO A 129 16.81 -8.38 -2.32
C PRO A 129 16.27 -9.43 -3.28
N ALA A 130 16.99 -9.70 -4.39
CA ALA A 130 16.54 -10.57 -5.48
C ALA A 130 15.91 -11.90 -5.03
N PRO A 131 16.48 -12.68 -4.10
CA PRO A 131 15.87 -13.96 -3.70
C PRO A 131 14.49 -13.81 -3.07
N LEU A 132 14.24 -12.71 -2.32
CA LEU A 132 12.96 -12.43 -1.66
C LEU A 132 11.94 -11.84 -2.65
N HIS A 133 12.38 -10.91 -3.49
CA HIS A 133 11.54 -10.29 -4.51
C HIS A 133 11.09 -11.32 -5.56
N ASP A 134 12.03 -12.06 -6.11
CA ASP A 134 11.81 -13.02 -7.20
C ASP A 134 11.08 -14.29 -6.75
N ALA A 135 10.87 -14.48 -5.44
CA ALA A 135 10.07 -15.58 -4.94
C ALA A 135 8.62 -15.56 -5.47
N TYR A 136 8.04 -14.36 -5.60
CA TYR A 136 6.64 -14.20 -6.01
C TYR A 136 6.42 -13.17 -7.13
N ARG A 137 7.35 -12.21 -7.34
CA ARG A 137 7.23 -11.22 -8.42
C ARG A 137 7.88 -11.73 -9.69
N LEU A 138 7.14 -12.55 -10.39
CA LEU A 138 7.57 -13.18 -11.63
C LEU A 138 6.98 -12.48 -12.86
N ASN A 139 7.69 -12.51 -13.98
CA ASN A 139 7.12 -12.15 -15.25
C ASN A 139 6.23 -13.29 -15.79
N ARG A 140 5.50 -13.04 -16.87
CA ARG A 140 4.62 -14.04 -17.50
C ARG A 140 5.36 -15.30 -18.02
N GLY A 141 6.68 -15.27 -18.11
CA GLY A 141 7.53 -16.42 -18.43
C GLY A 141 8.09 -17.14 -17.20
N GLY A 142 7.62 -16.82 -15.99
CA GLY A 142 8.04 -17.44 -14.74
C GLY A 142 9.46 -17.06 -14.27
N ARG A 143 10.04 -15.98 -14.81
CA ARG A 143 11.38 -15.51 -14.42
C ARG A 143 11.28 -14.33 -13.45
N GLY A 144 12.24 -14.25 -12.53
CA GLY A 144 12.37 -13.13 -11.58
C GLY A 144 12.50 -11.78 -12.28
N THR A 145 12.07 -10.73 -11.62
CA THR A 145 11.97 -9.37 -12.18
C THR A 145 12.82 -8.34 -11.46
N HIS A 146 13.47 -8.71 -10.35
CA HIS A 146 14.24 -7.82 -9.49
C HIS A 146 15.23 -6.92 -10.25
N ALA A 147 16.09 -7.51 -11.10
CA ALA A 147 17.08 -6.75 -11.87
C ALA A 147 16.45 -5.71 -12.82
N MET A 148 15.22 -5.97 -13.32
CA MET A 148 14.50 -5.02 -14.17
C MET A 148 13.93 -3.86 -13.33
N VAL A 149 13.40 -4.17 -12.16
CA VAL A 149 12.84 -3.18 -11.25
C VAL A 149 13.93 -2.25 -10.72
N VAL A 150 15.08 -2.80 -10.32
CA VAL A 150 16.23 -2.00 -9.84
C VAL A 150 16.73 -1.04 -10.92
N ARG A 151 16.80 -1.46 -12.18
CA ARG A 151 17.14 -0.53 -13.28
C ARG A 151 16.15 0.63 -13.40
N GLY A 152 14.83 0.33 -13.25
CA GLY A 152 13.79 1.38 -13.26
C GLY A 152 13.93 2.32 -12.07
N TRP A 153 14.18 1.78 -10.88
CA TRP A 153 14.46 2.56 -9.67
C TRP A 153 15.66 3.51 -9.85
N GLU A 154 16.77 2.99 -10.37
CA GLU A 154 17.97 3.78 -10.64
C GLU A 154 17.73 4.89 -11.67
N ALA A 155 16.92 4.64 -12.71
CA ALA A 155 16.54 5.67 -13.67
C ALA A 155 15.77 6.81 -13.01
N LEU A 156 14.78 6.48 -12.15
CA LEU A 156 14.04 7.47 -11.37
C LEU A 156 14.94 8.27 -10.43
N ALA A 157 15.85 7.59 -9.72
CA ALA A 157 16.79 8.23 -8.81
C ALA A 157 17.73 9.20 -9.53
N ARG A 158 18.29 8.80 -10.71
CA ARG A 158 19.14 9.67 -11.53
C ARG A 158 18.41 10.91 -12.04
N ALA A 159 17.12 10.79 -12.35
CA ALA A 159 16.30 11.91 -12.80
C ALA A 159 15.81 12.81 -11.63
N GLY A 160 16.04 12.43 -10.38
CA GLY A 160 15.59 13.17 -9.20
C GLY A 160 14.08 13.10 -8.97
N VAL A 161 13.42 12.04 -9.42
CA VAL A 161 11.99 11.81 -9.20
C VAL A 161 11.72 11.56 -7.71
N GLU A 162 10.67 12.15 -7.18
CA GLU A 162 10.18 11.84 -5.84
C GLU A 162 9.65 10.40 -5.82
N THR A 163 10.26 9.53 -5.00
CA THR A 163 9.98 8.10 -5.04
C THR A 163 9.72 7.50 -3.67
N ASN A 164 8.90 6.46 -3.62
CA ASN A 164 8.77 5.58 -2.46
C ASN A 164 8.82 4.11 -2.86
N ILE A 165 9.25 3.25 -1.92
CA ILE A 165 9.16 1.80 -2.09
C ILE A 165 7.88 1.30 -1.40
N LEU A 166 7.10 0.52 -2.15
CA LEU A 166 6.02 -0.30 -1.61
C LEU A 166 6.51 -1.74 -1.57
N CYS A 167 6.71 -2.26 -0.36
CA CYS A 167 7.08 -3.64 -0.10
C CYS A 167 5.86 -4.43 0.37
N THR A 168 5.54 -5.52 -0.32
CA THR A 168 4.55 -6.46 0.19
C THR A 168 5.24 -7.45 1.13
N VAL A 169 4.80 -7.51 2.38
CA VAL A 169 5.29 -8.50 3.35
C VAL A 169 4.50 -9.78 3.15
N ASN A 170 5.22 -10.85 2.84
CA ASN A 170 4.68 -12.15 2.45
C ASN A 170 5.52 -13.28 3.07
N ALA A 171 5.13 -14.53 2.89
CA ALA A 171 5.80 -15.68 3.50
C ALA A 171 7.30 -15.82 3.12
N ALA A 172 7.75 -15.23 2.01
CA ALA A 172 9.17 -15.31 1.61
C ALA A 172 10.05 -14.28 2.34
N ASN A 173 9.52 -13.10 2.69
CA ASN A 173 10.30 -12.03 3.30
C ASN A 173 9.94 -11.73 4.76
N GLU A 174 8.85 -12.28 5.31
CA GLU A 174 8.35 -11.98 6.65
C GLU A 174 9.36 -12.23 7.80
N ALA A 175 10.36 -13.12 7.59
CA ALA A 175 11.40 -13.41 8.56
C ALA A 175 12.67 -12.54 8.37
N HIS A 176 12.64 -11.54 7.51
CA HIS A 176 13.82 -10.81 7.03
C HIS A 176 13.69 -9.29 7.14
N GLY A 177 12.98 -8.74 8.14
CA GLY A 177 12.71 -7.31 8.28
C GLY A 177 13.96 -6.45 8.28
N SER A 178 14.96 -6.81 9.09
CA SER A 178 16.25 -6.10 9.14
C SER A 178 17.02 -6.14 7.81
N LEU A 179 17.01 -7.28 7.11
CA LEU A 179 17.68 -7.42 5.81
C LEU A 179 16.99 -6.54 4.75
N VAL A 180 15.66 -6.60 4.69
CA VAL A 180 14.85 -5.82 3.74
C VAL A 180 15.04 -4.33 3.96
N TYR A 181 15.01 -3.87 5.22
CA TYR A 181 15.23 -2.46 5.55
C TYR A 181 16.60 -1.97 5.11
N ARG A 182 17.68 -2.68 5.49
CA ARG A 182 19.05 -2.31 5.10
C ARG A 182 19.22 -2.31 3.59
N TYR A 183 18.69 -3.30 2.89
CA TYR A 183 18.71 -3.32 1.43
C TYR A 183 18.10 -2.06 0.81
N PHE A 184 16.91 -1.65 1.26
CA PHE A 184 16.28 -0.44 0.76
C PHE A 184 17.07 0.83 1.10
N ARG A 185 17.60 0.91 2.30
CA ARG A 185 18.32 2.07 2.81
C ARG A 185 19.72 2.21 2.23
N GLU A 186 20.50 1.14 2.28
CA GLU A 186 21.94 1.15 1.99
C GLU A 186 22.24 0.91 0.51
N GLU A 187 21.51 -0.02 -0.13
CA GLU A 187 21.77 -0.38 -1.52
C GLU A 187 20.93 0.46 -2.51
N LEU A 188 19.65 0.73 -2.19
CA LEU A 188 18.77 1.50 -3.07
C LEU A 188 18.69 2.99 -2.70
N GLY A 189 19.19 3.41 -1.55
CA GLY A 189 19.13 4.79 -1.08
C GLY A 189 17.71 5.31 -0.85
N ALA A 190 16.75 4.42 -0.61
CA ALA A 190 15.35 4.78 -0.42
C ALA A 190 15.13 5.53 0.89
N ARG A 191 14.22 6.52 0.86
CA ARG A 191 13.88 7.34 2.03
C ARG A 191 12.41 7.21 2.46
N TYR A 192 11.54 6.71 1.59
CA TYR A 192 10.11 6.56 1.88
C TYR A 192 9.70 5.11 1.66
N LEU A 193 9.28 4.44 2.73
CA LEU A 193 9.00 3.02 2.76
C LEU A 193 7.57 2.74 3.23
N GLN A 194 6.91 1.78 2.56
CA GLN A 194 5.61 1.25 2.95
C GLN A 194 5.68 -0.28 3.00
N PHE A 195 5.19 -0.88 4.08
CA PHE A 195 5.17 -2.32 4.28
C PHE A 195 3.72 -2.82 4.38
N ILE A 196 3.24 -3.45 3.30
CA ILE A 196 1.85 -3.89 3.20
C ILE A 196 1.78 -5.41 3.35
N PRO A 197 1.07 -5.95 4.36
CA PRO A 197 0.98 -7.39 4.55
C PRO A 197 0.11 -8.04 3.48
N ILE A 198 0.58 -9.16 2.94
CA ILE A 198 -0.24 -10.06 2.11
C ILE A 198 -1.11 -10.91 3.01
N VAL A 199 -2.42 -10.77 2.84
CA VAL A 199 -3.45 -11.61 3.45
C VAL A 199 -4.41 -12.02 2.32
N GLU A 200 -4.12 -13.13 1.68
CA GLU A 200 -4.96 -13.71 0.63
C GLU A 200 -6.02 -14.59 1.27
N ARG A 201 -7.10 -13.97 1.72
CA ARG A 201 -8.25 -14.64 2.33
C ARG A 201 -9.04 -15.40 1.29
N VAL A 202 -9.33 -16.67 1.55
CA VAL A 202 -10.07 -17.55 0.63
C VAL A 202 -11.00 -18.50 1.38
N ARG A 203 -12.00 -19.02 0.70
CA ARG A 203 -12.79 -20.13 1.20
C ARG A 203 -11.99 -21.44 1.13
N ALA A 204 -12.19 -22.34 2.08
CA ALA A 204 -11.51 -23.63 2.11
C ALA A 204 -11.68 -24.43 0.79
N ALA A 205 -12.84 -24.34 0.14
CA ALA A 205 -13.11 -24.98 -1.15
C ALA A 205 -12.25 -24.42 -2.30
N ASP A 206 -11.83 -23.18 -2.23
CA ASP A 206 -11.08 -22.48 -3.28
C ASP A 206 -9.57 -22.49 -3.02
N LEU A 207 -9.12 -22.93 -1.83
CA LEU A 207 -7.71 -22.82 -1.39
C LEU A 207 -6.76 -23.53 -2.37
N ALA A 208 -7.08 -24.75 -2.81
CA ALA A 208 -6.24 -25.50 -3.73
C ALA A 208 -6.06 -24.80 -5.10
N GLN A 209 -7.05 -24.03 -5.55
CA GLN A 209 -6.97 -23.22 -6.77
C GLN A 209 -6.15 -21.96 -6.50
N ALA A 210 -6.41 -21.27 -5.38
CA ALA A 210 -5.71 -20.08 -4.98
C ALA A 210 -4.19 -20.31 -4.83
N GLU A 211 -3.79 -21.47 -4.27
CA GLU A 211 -2.36 -21.85 -4.15
C GLU A 211 -1.64 -21.94 -5.49
N ARG A 212 -2.34 -22.29 -6.58
CA ARG A 212 -1.78 -22.29 -7.94
C ARG A 212 -1.70 -20.90 -8.58
N GLY A 213 -2.25 -19.88 -7.93
CA GLY A 213 -2.41 -18.52 -8.46
C GLY A 213 -3.78 -18.27 -9.10
N TRP A 214 -4.16 -17.01 -9.12
CA TRP A 214 -5.51 -16.57 -9.52
C TRP A 214 -5.79 -16.72 -11.02
N ARG A 215 -4.75 -16.77 -11.86
CA ARG A 215 -4.85 -16.86 -13.33
C ARG A 215 -4.38 -18.20 -13.90
N SER A 216 -4.05 -19.19 -13.06
CA SER A 216 -3.45 -20.41 -13.56
C SER A 216 -4.46 -21.35 -14.22
N GLY A 217 -4.21 -21.69 -15.48
CA GLY A 217 -4.92 -22.73 -16.22
C GLY A 217 -6.32 -22.34 -16.71
N THR A 218 -7.15 -23.35 -17.02
CA THR A 218 -8.53 -23.21 -17.52
C THR A 218 -9.55 -22.82 -16.45
N SER A 219 -9.13 -22.66 -15.21
CA SER A 219 -9.97 -22.38 -14.04
C SER A 219 -9.53 -21.13 -13.29
N ALA A 220 -9.44 -19.99 -14.01
CA ALA A 220 -9.22 -18.70 -13.36
C ALA A 220 -10.33 -18.42 -12.34
N LEU A 221 -9.95 -17.99 -11.14
CA LEU A 221 -10.87 -17.68 -10.03
C LEU A 221 -10.83 -16.18 -9.76
N LEU A 222 -12.00 -15.56 -9.79
CA LEU A 222 -12.15 -14.19 -9.36
C LEU A 222 -11.88 -14.11 -7.85
N TYR A 223 -10.79 -13.42 -7.48
CA TYR A 223 -10.50 -13.16 -6.07
C TYR A 223 -11.57 -12.25 -5.45
N ARG A 224 -12.13 -12.71 -4.34
CA ARG A 224 -13.03 -11.95 -3.48
C ARG A 224 -12.53 -11.98 -2.05
N GLN A 225 -12.87 -10.95 -1.28
CA GLN A 225 -12.56 -10.87 0.16
C GLN A 225 -13.53 -11.77 0.97
N ASP A 226 -13.44 -13.08 0.78
CA ASP A 226 -14.36 -14.06 1.36
C ASP A 226 -13.62 -15.30 1.90
N GLY A 227 -14.24 -16.03 2.85
CA GLY A 227 -13.67 -17.23 3.46
C GLY A 227 -13.02 -16.99 4.82
N ASP A 228 -12.38 -18.03 5.32
CA ASP A 228 -11.75 -18.10 6.66
C ASP A 228 -10.36 -18.76 6.65
N CYS A 229 -9.86 -19.07 5.46
CA CYS A 229 -8.49 -19.56 5.23
C CYS A 229 -7.63 -18.49 4.58
N VAL A 230 -6.31 -18.68 4.61
CA VAL A 230 -5.35 -17.87 3.86
C VAL A 230 -4.42 -18.78 3.06
N THR A 231 -3.91 -18.27 1.92
CA THR A 231 -2.91 -19.01 1.13
C THR A 231 -1.56 -19.08 1.87
N SER A 232 -0.72 -20.04 1.47
CA SER A 232 0.64 -20.22 2.01
C SER A 232 1.57 -19.03 1.73
N ARG A 233 1.21 -18.15 0.81
CA ARG A 233 1.94 -16.91 0.50
C ARG A 233 1.64 -15.77 1.47
N SER A 234 0.53 -15.87 2.19
CA SER A 234 0.15 -14.86 3.19
C SER A 234 1.16 -14.81 4.33
N THR A 235 1.45 -13.60 4.80
CA THR A 235 2.28 -13.44 6.00
C THR A 235 1.55 -13.96 7.24
N SER A 236 2.28 -14.60 8.16
CA SER A 236 1.69 -14.96 9.45
C SER A 236 1.60 -13.74 10.38
N PRO A 237 0.59 -13.67 11.26
CA PRO A 237 0.44 -12.52 12.17
C PRO A 237 1.67 -12.23 13.00
N ILE A 238 2.27 -13.28 13.59
CA ILE A 238 3.44 -13.16 14.47
C ILE A 238 4.69 -12.72 13.68
N ALA A 239 4.90 -13.31 12.50
CA ALA A 239 6.05 -12.96 11.67
C ALA A 239 5.93 -11.52 11.13
N TYR A 240 4.74 -11.07 10.75
CA TYR A 240 4.51 -9.68 10.36
C TYR A 240 4.84 -8.70 11.49
N GLY A 241 4.39 -8.97 12.71
CA GLY A 241 4.72 -8.14 13.86
C GLY A 241 6.23 -8.08 14.13
N ARG A 242 6.91 -9.23 14.05
CA ARG A 242 8.37 -9.30 14.17
C ARG A 242 9.08 -8.52 13.08
N PHE A 243 8.64 -8.67 11.82
CA PHE A 243 9.15 -7.92 10.68
C PHE A 243 9.10 -6.40 10.94
N LEU A 244 7.95 -5.88 11.37
CA LEU A 244 7.80 -4.46 11.68
C LEU A 244 8.68 -4.01 12.86
N CYS A 245 8.84 -4.84 13.91
CA CYS A 245 9.74 -4.54 15.02
C CYS A 245 11.20 -4.49 14.56
N GLU A 246 11.64 -5.46 13.73
CA GLU A 246 13.00 -5.47 13.17
C GLU A 246 13.27 -4.24 12.29
N VAL A 247 12.32 -3.85 11.44
CA VAL A 247 12.40 -2.63 10.63
C VAL A 247 12.49 -1.39 11.52
N PHE A 248 11.65 -1.31 12.55
CA PHE A 248 11.64 -0.21 13.51
C PHE A 248 12.98 -0.07 14.24
N ASP A 249 13.57 -1.17 14.69
CA ASP A 249 14.84 -1.17 15.41
C ASP A 249 16.01 -0.70 14.54
N GLN A 250 16.06 -1.12 13.26
CA GLN A 250 17.06 -0.64 12.31
C GLN A 250 16.90 0.86 12.06
N TRP A 251 15.67 1.33 11.82
CA TRP A 251 15.36 2.74 11.61
C TRP A 251 15.71 3.61 12.83
N LEU A 252 15.32 3.15 14.02
CA LEU A 252 15.57 3.88 15.26
C LEU A 252 17.06 4.08 15.54
N ALA A 253 17.90 3.12 15.12
CA ALA A 253 19.32 3.17 15.39
C ALA A 253 20.04 4.34 14.67
N THR A 254 19.62 4.71 13.45
CA THR A 254 20.39 5.64 12.61
C THR A 254 19.59 6.61 11.73
N ASP A 255 18.31 6.35 11.49
CA ASP A 255 17.62 6.98 10.36
C ASP A 255 16.38 7.82 10.75
N VAL A 256 16.18 8.11 12.04
CA VAL A 256 15.08 8.97 12.51
C VAL A 256 15.22 10.37 11.94
N GLY A 257 14.21 10.80 11.16
CA GLY A 257 14.22 12.08 10.45
C GLY A 257 14.87 12.06 9.06
N GLU A 258 15.52 10.95 8.67
CA GLU A 258 16.13 10.77 7.36
C GLU A 258 15.33 9.79 6.47
N VAL A 259 14.77 8.75 7.07
CA VAL A 259 13.92 7.77 6.41
C VAL A 259 12.52 7.81 7.03
N PHE A 260 11.51 7.74 6.19
CA PHE A 260 10.10 7.79 6.58
C PHE A 260 9.46 6.43 6.30
N ILE A 261 8.87 5.83 7.34
CA ILE A 261 8.21 4.54 7.28
C ILE A 261 6.74 4.75 7.59
N GLN A 262 5.86 4.42 6.65
CA GLN A 262 4.42 4.70 6.75
C GLN A 262 3.81 4.16 8.05
N ASP A 263 4.18 2.93 8.46
CA ASP A 263 3.65 2.30 9.68
C ASP A 263 4.08 3.05 10.96
N VAL A 264 5.31 3.55 10.98
CA VAL A 264 5.87 4.34 12.10
C VAL A 264 5.22 5.71 12.15
N ASP A 265 5.21 6.43 11.04
CA ASP A 265 4.69 7.79 10.93
C ASP A 265 3.18 7.82 11.20
N SER A 266 2.43 6.82 10.68
CA SER A 266 1.00 6.72 10.93
C SER A 266 0.69 6.40 12.39
N THR A 267 1.50 5.57 13.04
CA THR A 267 1.36 5.26 14.46
C THR A 267 1.63 6.50 15.32
N LEU A 268 2.71 7.22 15.02
CA LEU A 268 3.03 8.48 15.71
C LEU A 268 1.90 9.51 15.53
N SER A 269 1.42 9.71 14.30
CA SER A 269 0.30 10.61 13.99
C SER A 269 -0.99 10.22 14.72
N ALA A 270 -1.30 8.92 14.82
CA ALA A 270 -2.47 8.41 15.53
C ALA A 270 -2.39 8.68 17.04
N MET A 271 -1.19 8.70 17.64
CA MET A 271 -0.98 9.08 19.04
C MET A 271 -1.37 10.55 19.30
N PHE A 272 -1.27 11.42 18.30
CA PHE A 272 -1.73 12.81 18.33
C PHE A 272 -3.18 12.98 17.84
N GLY A 273 -3.89 11.88 17.60
CA GLY A 273 -5.32 11.89 17.22
C GLY A 273 -5.58 12.07 15.72
N SER A 274 -4.55 11.95 14.87
CA SER A 274 -4.67 12.05 13.40
C SER A 274 -4.33 10.71 12.74
N ALA A 275 -5.33 10.04 12.16
CA ALA A 275 -5.10 8.85 11.35
C ALA A 275 -4.75 9.25 9.91
N THR A 276 -3.56 8.90 9.45
CA THR A 276 -3.07 9.22 8.10
C THR A 276 -3.34 8.12 7.08
N VAL A 277 -3.57 6.87 7.55
CA VAL A 277 -3.90 5.72 6.70
C VAL A 277 -5.24 5.11 7.09
N CYS A 278 -6.04 4.70 6.11
CA CYS A 278 -7.39 4.18 6.34
C CYS A 278 -7.41 2.89 7.16
N VAL A 279 -6.34 2.08 7.11
CA VAL A 279 -6.21 0.83 7.89
C VAL A 279 -6.28 1.13 9.38
N HIS A 280 -5.75 2.24 9.83
CA HIS A 280 -5.70 2.67 11.23
C HIS A 280 -6.66 3.82 11.56
N ALA A 281 -7.60 4.13 10.69
CA ALA A 281 -8.65 5.11 10.92
C ALA A 281 -9.89 4.49 11.57
N PRO A 282 -10.70 5.28 12.30
CA PRO A 282 -11.93 4.78 12.95
C PRO A 282 -13.04 4.40 11.95
N GLN A 283 -12.98 4.92 10.73
CA GLN A 283 -13.93 4.66 9.65
C GLN A 283 -13.19 4.47 8.33
N CYS A 284 -13.75 3.67 7.42
CA CYS A 284 -13.32 3.70 6.03
C CYS A 284 -13.75 5.03 5.42
N GLY A 285 -12.79 5.78 4.87
CA GLY A 285 -13.06 7.00 4.11
C GLY A 285 -13.57 6.70 2.71
N ALA A 286 -13.89 7.75 1.94
CA ALA A 286 -14.22 7.64 0.54
C ALA A 286 -12.95 7.51 -0.31
N ASN A 287 -12.23 6.40 -0.14
CA ASN A 287 -11.03 6.04 -0.92
C ASN A 287 -11.45 5.07 -2.03
N MET A 288 -12.05 5.60 -3.07
CA MET A 288 -12.67 4.86 -4.16
C MET A 288 -11.64 4.31 -5.14
N ALA A 289 -12.00 3.27 -5.88
CA ALA A 289 -11.24 2.80 -7.03
C ALA A 289 -12.06 2.97 -8.29
N MET A 290 -11.44 3.51 -9.36
CA MET A 290 -12.08 3.65 -10.66
C MET A 290 -11.40 2.76 -11.69
N GLU A 291 -12.19 1.92 -12.34
CA GLU A 291 -11.74 1.05 -13.40
C GLU A 291 -11.64 1.78 -14.75
N PHE A 292 -10.97 1.15 -15.71
CA PHE A 292 -10.69 1.68 -17.05
C PHE A 292 -11.93 2.12 -17.84
N ASN A 293 -13.11 1.57 -17.51
CA ASN A 293 -14.39 1.86 -18.16
C ASN A 293 -15.21 2.96 -17.44
N GLY A 294 -14.69 3.54 -16.36
CA GLY A 294 -15.35 4.56 -15.58
C GLY A 294 -16.24 4.04 -14.44
N ASP A 295 -16.30 2.74 -14.22
CA ASP A 295 -16.96 2.16 -13.06
C ASP A 295 -16.18 2.48 -11.77
N VAL A 296 -16.90 2.85 -10.72
CA VAL A 296 -16.32 3.28 -9.44
C VAL A 296 -16.75 2.32 -8.33
N TYR A 297 -15.77 1.78 -7.64
CA TYR A 297 -15.92 0.86 -6.52
C TYR A 297 -15.59 1.55 -5.19
N ALA A 298 -16.14 1.04 -4.10
CA ALA A 298 -16.00 1.63 -2.77
C ALA A 298 -14.55 1.69 -2.24
N CYS A 299 -13.70 0.75 -2.67
CA CYS A 299 -12.30 0.67 -2.25
C CYS A 299 -11.50 -0.19 -3.24
N ASP A 300 -10.19 0.08 -3.35
CA ASP A 300 -9.26 -0.69 -4.18
C ASP A 300 -9.22 -2.19 -3.83
N HIS A 301 -9.32 -2.53 -2.56
CA HIS A 301 -9.38 -3.93 -2.12
C HIS A 301 -10.73 -4.62 -2.37
N TRP A 302 -11.76 -3.86 -2.72
CA TRP A 302 -13.14 -4.32 -2.87
C TRP A 302 -13.68 -3.99 -4.28
N VAL A 303 -12.85 -4.19 -5.29
CA VAL A 303 -13.28 -4.18 -6.70
C VAL A 303 -14.05 -5.46 -6.97
N GLU A 304 -15.31 -5.45 -6.58
CA GLU A 304 -16.25 -6.59 -6.58
C GLU A 304 -17.65 -6.08 -6.89
N PRO A 305 -18.52 -6.87 -7.56
CA PRO A 305 -19.86 -6.43 -7.97
C PRO A 305 -20.68 -5.87 -6.81
N ASP A 306 -20.54 -6.46 -5.61
CA ASP A 306 -21.29 -6.05 -4.41
C ASP A 306 -20.89 -4.64 -3.93
N TRP A 307 -19.71 -4.14 -4.30
CA TRP A 307 -19.18 -2.85 -3.91
C TRP A 307 -19.02 -1.86 -5.07
N LEU A 308 -19.68 -2.12 -6.20
CA LEU A 308 -19.85 -1.13 -7.28
C LEU A 308 -20.72 0.02 -6.76
N VAL A 309 -20.18 1.22 -6.74
CA VAL A 309 -20.84 2.43 -6.25
C VAL A 309 -21.61 3.12 -7.37
N GLY A 310 -21.08 3.11 -8.59
CA GLY A 310 -21.67 3.71 -9.78
C GLY A 310 -20.64 3.96 -10.87
N SER A 311 -20.89 4.94 -11.74
CA SER A 311 -20.02 5.27 -12.86
C SER A 311 -19.89 6.79 -13.01
N ILE A 312 -18.72 7.25 -13.49
CA ILE A 312 -18.45 8.67 -13.79
C ILE A 312 -19.31 9.22 -14.92
N TYR A 313 -19.97 8.35 -15.70
CA TYR A 313 -20.89 8.75 -16.76
C TYR A 313 -22.28 9.09 -16.25
N SER A 314 -22.63 8.66 -15.04
CA SER A 314 -23.96 8.87 -14.46
C SER A 314 -23.96 9.75 -13.21
N SER A 315 -22.81 9.93 -12.55
CA SER A 315 -22.73 10.62 -11.27
C SER A 315 -21.41 11.37 -11.11
N SER A 316 -21.40 12.45 -10.35
CA SER A 316 -20.17 13.13 -9.94
C SER A 316 -19.42 12.32 -8.85
N PHE A 317 -18.12 12.51 -8.69
CA PHE A 317 -17.38 11.90 -7.58
C PHE A 317 -17.89 12.34 -6.21
N ALA A 318 -18.39 13.56 -6.08
CA ALA A 318 -19.00 14.04 -4.85
C ALA A 318 -20.28 13.27 -4.50
N ASP A 319 -21.13 12.97 -5.50
CA ASP A 319 -22.34 12.17 -5.30
C ASP A 319 -22.00 10.71 -5.00
N LEU A 320 -21.04 10.14 -5.72
CA LEU A 320 -20.56 8.77 -5.47
C LEU A 320 -20.01 8.63 -4.05
N ALA A 321 -19.15 9.56 -3.59
CA ALA A 321 -18.58 9.57 -2.25
C ALA A 321 -19.63 9.72 -1.14
N SER A 322 -20.76 10.36 -1.45
CA SER A 322 -21.87 10.62 -0.51
C SER A 322 -22.98 9.57 -0.61
N SER A 323 -22.84 8.59 -1.49
CA SER A 323 -23.89 7.61 -1.78
C SER A 323 -24.22 6.73 -0.59
N PRO A 324 -25.46 6.18 -0.51
CA PRO A 324 -25.82 5.18 0.52
C PRO A 324 -24.87 3.99 0.54
N LYS A 325 -24.40 3.53 -0.62
CA LYS A 325 -23.45 2.43 -0.77
C LYS A 325 -22.12 2.72 -0.07
N MET A 326 -21.57 3.94 -0.23
CA MET A 326 -20.38 4.37 0.49
C MET A 326 -20.63 4.46 2.00
N GLY A 327 -21.82 4.88 2.41
CA GLY A 327 -22.24 4.86 3.80
C GLY A 327 -22.27 3.45 4.39
N ASP A 328 -22.78 2.46 3.63
CA ASP A 328 -22.76 1.04 4.02
C ASP A 328 -21.34 0.52 4.15
N PHE A 329 -20.48 0.84 3.20
CA PHE A 329 -19.07 0.47 3.22
C PHE A 329 -18.33 1.06 4.44
N ALA A 330 -18.54 2.34 4.74
CA ALA A 330 -17.93 3.01 5.87
C ALA A 330 -18.30 2.34 7.22
N ARG A 331 -19.52 1.76 7.32
CA ARG A 331 -19.99 1.04 8.52
C ARG A 331 -19.31 -0.30 8.78
N LEU A 332 -18.59 -0.87 7.81
CA LEU A 332 -17.81 -2.09 8.04
C LEU A 332 -16.72 -1.89 9.09
N LYS A 333 -16.12 -0.71 9.15
CA LYS A 333 -14.98 -0.42 10.03
C LYS A 333 -15.33 -0.32 11.50
N PRO A 334 -16.36 0.43 11.94
CA PRO A 334 -16.73 0.57 13.36
C PRO A 334 -17.32 -0.69 13.99
N GLY A 335 -17.68 -1.71 13.20
CA GLY A 335 -18.17 -3.01 13.71
C GLY A 335 -17.08 -3.80 14.40
N LEU A 336 -16.66 -3.39 15.61
CA LEU A 336 -15.61 -4.02 16.40
C LEU A 336 -16.23 -4.98 17.43
N ASP A 337 -15.51 -6.08 17.71
CA ASP A 337 -15.82 -6.96 18.83
C ASP A 337 -15.43 -6.35 20.20
N ASP A 338 -15.81 -7.00 21.30
CA ASP A 338 -15.55 -6.49 22.65
C ASP A 338 -14.07 -6.54 23.02
N GLU A 339 -13.29 -7.51 22.49
CA GLU A 339 -11.85 -7.58 22.71
C GLU A 339 -11.16 -6.36 22.08
N CYS A 340 -11.53 -5.99 20.84
CA CYS A 340 -11.04 -4.79 20.20
C CYS A 340 -11.43 -3.51 20.95
N ARG A 341 -12.68 -3.43 21.46
CA ARG A 341 -13.14 -2.24 22.22
C ARG A 341 -12.39 -2.06 23.53
N ALA A 342 -11.99 -3.16 24.19
CA ALA A 342 -11.22 -3.15 25.42
C ALA A 342 -9.70 -3.05 25.21
N CYS A 343 -9.23 -3.09 23.97
CA CYS A 343 -7.80 -3.15 23.64
C CYS A 343 -7.12 -1.81 23.98
N PRO A 344 -5.96 -1.81 24.69
CA PRO A 344 -5.20 -0.59 24.99
C PRO A 344 -4.67 0.12 23.73
N HIS A 345 -4.54 -0.60 22.61
CA HIS A 345 -4.06 -0.07 21.33
C HIS A 345 -5.20 0.31 20.36
N LEU A 346 -6.46 0.33 20.83
CA LEU A 346 -7.61 0.62 19.96
C LEU A 346 -7.41 1.88 19.12
N ARG A 347 -6.93 2.96 19.73
CA ARG A 347 -6.74 4.26 19.06
C ARG A 347 -5.67 4.25 17.97
N LEU A 348 -4.77 3.29 17.99
CA LEU A 348 -3.71 3.11 16.98
C LEU A 348 -4.15 2.15 15.87
N CYS A 349 -5.03 1.19 16.17
CA CYS A 349 -5.35 0.06 15.31
C CYS A 349 -6.75 0.17 14.67
N TRP A 350 -7.77 0.53 15.44
CA TRP A 350 -9.19 0.49 15.06
C TRP A 350 -9.60 -0.84 14.42
N GLY A 351 -8.99 -1.94 14.89
CA GLY A 351 -9.26 -3.30 14.39
C GLY A 351 -8.72 -3.58 12.99
N GLY A 352 -7.80 -2.77 12.47
CA GLY A 352 -7.20 -2.95 11.15
C GLY A 352 -8.20 -2.84 9.99
N CYS A 353 -7.83 -3.33 8.79
CA CYS A 353 -8.73 -3.34 7.64
C CYS A 353 -9.87 -4.36 7.81
N PRO A 354 -11.13 -4.02 7.47
CA PRO A 354 -12.25 -4.98 7.53
C PRO A 354 -12.03 -6.22 6.65
N LYS A 355 -11.28 -6.13 5.56
CA LYS A 355 -10.97 -7.27 4.69
C LYS A 355 -10.27 -8.41 5.45
N ASP A 356 -9.48 -8.07 6.47
CA ASP A 356 -8.68 -9.02 7.26
C ASP A 356 -9.40 -9.47 8.54
N ARG A 357 -10.66 -9.05 8.77
CA ARG A 357 -11.47 -9.44 9.94
C ARG A 357 -12.27 -10.70 9.64
N PHE A 358 -11.67 -11.85 9.81
CA PHE A 358 -12.33 -13.15 9.59
C PHE A 358 -11.97 -14.23 10.62
N VAL A 359 -11.07 -13.94 11.55
CA VAL A 359 -10.75 -14.87 12.64
C VAL A 359 -11.87 -14.81 13.66
N ARG A 360 -12.57 -15.93 13.84
CA ARG A 360 -13.67 -15.98 14.80
C ARG A 360 -13.14 -16.02 16.23
N ARG A 361 -13.58 -15.04 17.04
CA ARG A 361 -13.34 -15.00 18.48
C ARG A 361 -14.66 -14.60 19.17
N GLY A 362 -15.18 -15.44 20.04
CA GLY A 362 -16.48 -15.22 20.65
C GLY A 362 -17.59 -15.07 19.60
N ASP A 363 -18.33 -13.99 19.66
CA ASP A 363 -19.44 -13.63 18.76
C ASP A 363 -19.00 -12.72 17.59
N GLY A 364 -17.72 -12.31 17.57
CA GLY A 364 -17.17 -11.35 16.59
C GLY A 364 -16.19 -11.93 15.59
N ALA A 365 -15.85 -11.11 14.59
CA ALA A 365 -14.79 -11.35 13.63
C ALA A 365 -13.59 -10.44 13.94
N HIS A 366 -12.48 -11.06 14.30
CA HIS A 366 -11.24 -10.40 14.69
C HIS A 366 -10.29 -10.28 13.50
N ASN A 367 -9.41 -9.27 13.52
CA ASN A 367 -8.43 -9.09 12.45
C ASN A 367 -7.37 -10.19 12.52
N TYR A 368 -7.08 -10.80 11.37
CA TYR A 368 -6.08 -11.85 11.23
C TYR A 368 -4.70 -11.41 11.72
N LEU A 369 -4.31 -10.15 11.45
CA LEU A 369 -3.00 -9.60 11.81
C LEU A 369 -2.94 -9.02 13.25
N CYS A 370 -3.98 -9.20 14.06
CA CYS A 370 -4.08 -8.55 15.38
C CYS A 370 -2.87 -8.78 16.27
N GLU A 371 -2.38 -10.03 16.35
CA GLU A 371 -1.21 -10.37 17.18
C GLU A 371 0.05 -9.64 16.74
N GLY A 372 0.24 -9.51 15.42
CA GLY A 372 1.36 -8.76 14.83
C GLY A 372 1.27 -7.25 15.12
N TYR A 373 0.11 -6.65 14.90
CA TYR A 373 -0.10 -5.23 15.24
C TYR A 373 0.12 -4.96 16.72
N ARG A 374 -0.38 -5.85 17.58
CA ARG A 374 -0.19 -5.72 19.04
C ARG A 374 1.28 -5.75 19.40
N ALA A 375 2.04 -6.74 18.91
CA ALA A 375 3.47 -6.85 19.15
C ALA A 375 4.22 -5.59 18.70
N PHE A 376 3.91 -5.07 17.51
CA PHE A 376 4.51 -3.84 17.00
C PHE A 376 4.18 -2.63 17.89
N TYR A 377 2.91 -2.44 18.28
CA TYR A 377 2.53 -1.31 19.13
C TYR A 377 3.14 -1.39 20.54
N GLU A 378 3.19 -2.59 21.13
CA GLU A 378 3.85 -2.80 22.43
C GLU A 378 5.34 -2.45 22.35
N HIS A 379 6.00 -2.81 21.25
CA HIS A 379 7.40 -2.54 21.01
C HIS A 379 7.69 -1.05 20.70
N ALA A 380 6.98 -0.47 19.73
CA ALA A 380 7.28 0.86 19.20
C ALA A 380 6.73 2.01 20.07
N THR A 381 5.57 1.83 20.74
CA THR A 381 4.85 2.93 21.42
C THR A 381 5.67 3.62 22.51
N PRO A 382 6.49 2.96 23.36
CA PRO A 382 7.30 3.65 24.35
C PRO A 382 8.25 4.68 23.72
N VAL A 383 8.93 4.29 22.65
CA VAL A 383 9.86 5.16 21.90
C VAL A 383 9.11 6.29 21.20
N LEU A 384 8.03 5.96 20.48
CA LEU A 384 7.23 6.96 19.76
C LEU A 384 6.59 7.98 20.72
N ARG A 385 6.24 7.57 21.94
CA ARG A 385 5.79 8.50 22.98
C ARG A 385 6.89 9.47 23.42
N ALA A 386 8.11 8.98 23.60
CA ALA A 386 9.27 9.82 23.92
C ALA A 386 9.59 10.80 22.78
N MET A 387 9.51 10.36 21.51
CA MET A 387 9.61 11.25 20.35
C MET A 387 8.53 12.34 20.36
N GLY A 388 7.28 11.94 20.67
CA GLY A 388 6.18 12.89 20.82
C GLY A 388 6.44 13.94 21.89
N MET A 389 7.07 13.58 23.01
CA MET A 389 7.47 14.53 24.05
C MET A 389 8.58 15.48 23.56
N LEU A 390 9.54 14.99 22.80
CA LEU A 390 10.57 15.84 22.17
C LEU A 390 9.93 16.86 21.22
N ILE A 391 9.06 16.41 20.32
CA ILE A 391 8.34 17.27 19.37
C ILE A 391 7.51 18.33 20.11
N ALA A 392 6.78 17.95 21.14
CA ALA A 392 6.00 18.89 21.97
C ALA A 392 6.87 19.92 22.70
N ALA A 393 8.13 19.57 22.99
CA ALA A 393 9.13 20.47 23.55
C ALA A 393 9.87 21.31 22.50
N GLY A 394 9.48 21.26 21.23
CA GLY A 394 10.13 21.96 20.10
C GLY A 394 11.48 21.37 19.70
N ARG A 395 11.76 20.12 20.08
CA ARG A 395 12.99 19.39 19.73
C ARG A 395 12.73 18.43 18.55
N PRO A 396 13.74 18.15 17.72
CA PRO A 396 13.59 17.14 16.66
C PRO A 396 13.39 15.73 17.24
N ALA A 397 12.58 14.92 16.57
CA ALA A 397 12.36 13.51 16.96
C ALA A 397 13.66 12.70 16.93
N SER A 398 14.60 13.07 16.05
CA SER A 398 15.92 12.45 15.91
C SER A 398 16.81 12.53 17.17
N ASP A 399 16.51 13.44 18.10
CA ASP A 399 17.22 13.50 19.38
C ASP A 399 17.06 12.21 20.20
N ILE A 400 16.03 11.40 19.90
CA ILE A 400 15.83 10.08 20.55
C ILE A 400 16.98 9.11 20.31
N MET A 401 17.73 9.27 19.21
CA MET A 401 18.88 8.41 18.88
C MET A 401 20.07 8.63 19.83
N ASP A 402 20.10 9.73 20.57
CA ASP A 402 21.09 9.93 21.64
C ASP A 402 20.73 9.07 22.86
N PRO A 403 21.59 8.11 23.27
CA PRO A 403 21.32 7.23 24.41
C PRO A 403 21.04 7.97 25.72
N ALA A 404 21.66 9.14 25.95
CA ALA A 404 21.44 9.92 27.16
C ALA A 404 20.07 10.60 27.14
N VAL A 405 19.63 11.06 25.98
CA VAL A 405 18.27 11.61 25.80
C VAL A 405 17.23 10.52 25.96
N ALA A 406 17.41 9.38 25.29
CA ALA A 406 16.50 8.23 25.39
C ALA A 406 16.36 7.79 26.86
N ALA A 407 17.47 7.60 27.55
CA ALA A 407 17.48 7.20 28.96
C ALA A 407 16.77 8.22 29.86
N SER A 408 16.94 9.53 29.60
CA SER A 408 16.25 10.59 30.36
C SER A 408 14.72 10.57 30.19
N LEU A 409 14.25 9.97 29.08
CA LEU A 409 12.82 9.79 28.75
C LEU A 409 12.31 8.39 29.11
N GLY A 410 13.14 7.57 29.78
CA GLY A 410 12.78 6.22 30.21
C GLY A 410 12.74 5.18 29.10
N VAL A 411 13.47 5.41 28.00
CA VAL A 411 13.55 4.50 26.84
C VAL A 411 14.92 3.85 26.79
N CYS A 412 14.93 2.52 26.58
CA CYS A 412 16.13 1.77 26.22
C CYS A 412 16.19 1.60 24.70
N LEU A 413 17.25 2.08 24.07
CA LEU A 413 17.45 1.85 22.64
C LEU A 413 17.88 0.40 22.39
N PRO A 414 17.45 -0.22 21.27
CA PRO A 414 17.96 -1.51 20.87
C PRO A 414 19.48 -1.41 20.65
N SER A 415 20.23 -2.46 21.03
CA SER A 415 21.64 -2.54 20.66
C SER A 415 21.74 -2.61 19.14
N PRO A 416 22.67 -1.86 18.49
CA PRO A 416 22.88 -2.01 17.07
C PRO A 416 23.18 -3.49 16.75
N ALA A 417 22.35 -4.11 15.90
CA ALA A 417 22.53 -5.50 15.52
C ALA A 417 23.90 -5.68 14.85
N SER A 418 24.63 -6.72 15.24
CA SER A 418 25.93 -7.13 14.71
C SER A 418 25.96 -7.09 13.18
N SER A 419 27.10 -6.70 12.63
CA SER A 419 27.34 -6.46 11.21
C SER A 419 27.06 -7.67 10.29
N PRO A 420 26.90 -7.48 8.98
CA PRO A 420 26.48 -8.53 8.01
C PRO A 420 27.42 -9.75 7.91
N ALA A 421 28.61 -9.69 8.49
CA ALA A 421 29.60 -10.78 8.43
C ALA A 421 29.18 -12.06 9.19
N GLU A 422 28.26 -11.97 10.15
CA GLU A 422 27.85 -13.12 10.96
C GLU A 422 26.69 -13.95 10.38
N LEU A 423 25.92 -13.38 9.43
CA LEU A 423 24.78 -14.07 8.79
C LEU A 423 25.18 -14.90 7.55
N ALA A 424 26.39 -14.71 7.02
CA ALA A 424 26.89 -15.47 5.85
C ALA A 424 27.42 -16.86 6.21
N SER A 425 27.53 -17.25 7.48
CA SER A 425 28.17 -18.49 7.94
C SER A 425 27.24 -19.58 8.46
N SER A 426 25.92 -19.43 8.38
CA SER A 426 25.00 -20.53 8.74
C SER A 426 24.64 -21.37 7.52
N PRO A 427 25.02 -22.65 7.45
CA PRO A 427 24.65 -23.53 6.35
C PRO A 427 23.16 -23.83 6.39
N ALA A 428 22.49 -23.65 5.25
CA ALA A 428 21.10 -24.03 5.04
C ALA A 428 20.90 -25.52 5.36
N GLY A 429 20.23 -25.79 6.46
CA GLY A 429 19.78 -27.14 6.80
C GLY A 429 18.68 -27.58 5.86
N VAL A 430 19.01 -28.43 4.92
CA VAL A 430 18.07 -29.20 4.09
C VAL A 430 17.21 -30.04 5.04
N ARG A 431 15.91 -29.79 5.09
CA ARG A 431 14.92 -30.71 5.65
C ARG A 431 14.38 -31.57 4.52
N SER A 432 14.65 -32.87 4.66
CA SER A 432 14.05 -33.94 3.87
C SER A 432 12.56 -34.12 4.16
#